data_18ae1ced9cf67ce782f7487c912c49f0
#
_entry.id   18ae1ced9cf67ce782f7487c912c49f0
#
_cell.length_a   1.000
_cell.length_b   1.000
_cell.length_c   1.000
_cell.angle_alpha   90.00
_cell.angle_beta   90.00
_cell.angle_gamma   90.00
#
_symmetry.space_group_name_H-M   'P 1'
#
loop_
_entity.id
_entity.type
_entity.pdbx_description
1 polymer ?
#
loop_
_entity_poly.entity_id
_entity_poly.type
_entity_poly.pdbx_seq_one_letter_code
_entity_poly.pdbx_strand_id
1 'polypeptide(L)'
;MTPSFSSYLVNDPFGDPGVYVEIKWARRALLFDLGDNAALGPTRLLRATDVFISHTHMDHFIGFDRILRVALGRGKTVRLYGPPGLIANVAGKLRGYTWNLVDGYSLTIEVREFHHDHPRLGIFRATDGFAPPESATSAGPATPCPPAPAPFVVLKDPMFTVQAVALNHRIPSFAYALQEQFHININKERLHAAGLPVGSWLKDVKQHLWEGKPDDFRFSSTLYFEHRREEREFVLGEIRDRFVTITRGQKLVYVVDARYDEDNEAKIIDLARGADVFYCEAPYLDRDLEKARERHHLTARQAGLLARKAGVRHLVVFHFSPRYTGLGQEIVREAMEAWESRGAEVAATRTD
;
A
#
# COMPACT_ATOMS: atom_id res chain seq x y z
N MET A 1 6.02 -3.91 20.81
CA MET A 1 6.28 -2.79 19.85
C MET A 1 4.97 -2.32 19.26
N THR A 2 4.76 -1.01 19.12
CA THR A 2 3.58 -0.48 18.45
C THR A 2 3.94 -0.26 16.98
N PRO A 3 3.35 -0.98 16.02
CA PRO A 3 3.73 -0.86 14.61
C PRO A 3 3.41 0.55 14.09
N SER A 4 4.22 1.04 13.14
CA SER A 4 4.01 2.33 12.48
C SER A 4 2.82 2.30 11.53
N PHE A 5 2.58 1.15 10.89
CA PHE A 5 1.46 0.91 9.99
C PHE A 5 0.45 -0.03 10.64
N SER A 6 -0.83 0.32 10.50
CA SER A 6 -1.95 -0.56 10.83
C SER A 6 -2.75 -0.78 9.55
N SER A 7 -2.80 -2.03 9.08
CA SER A 7 -3.44 -2.38 7.80
C SER A 7 -4.57 -3.37 7.99
N TYR A 8 -5.59 -3.28 7.13
CA TYR A 8 -6.71 -4.21 7.07
C TYR A 8 -7.36 -4.19 5.69
N LEU A 9 -8.05 -5.27 5.35
CA LEU A 9 -8.93 -5.33 4.18
C LEU A 9 -10.09 -4.36 4.34
N VAL A 10 -10.42 -3.60 3.30
CA VAL A 10 -11.55 -2.67 3.30
C VAL A 10 -12.88 -3.42 3.35
N ASN A 11 -12.97 -4.51 2.62
CA ASN A 11 -14.11 -5.39 2.52
C ASN A 11 -13.81 -6.77 3.10
N ASP A 12 -14.84 -7.61 3.26
CA ASP A 12 -14.60 -9.02 3.52
C ASP A 12 -13.90 -9.69 2.31
N PRO A 13 -13.32 -10.89 2.48
CA PRO A 13 -12.54 -11.52 1.41
C PRO A 13 -13.29 -11.83 0.11
N PHE A 14 -14.62 -11.82 0.10
CA PHE A 14 -15.46 -11.98 -1.10
C PHE A 14 -15.83 -10.66 -1.77
N GLY A 15 -15.57 -9.53 -1.10
CA GLY A 15 -15.83 -8.21 -1.65
C GLY A 15 -14.72 -7.71 -2.55
N ASP A 16 -14.94 -6.55 -3.14
CA ASP A 16 -13.96 -5.90 -4.02
C ASP A 16 -12.62 -5.68 -3.31
N PRO A 17 -11.50 -5.83 -4.01
CA PRO A 17 -10.17 -5.66 -3.45
C PRO A 17 -9.91 -4.25 -2.91
N GLY A 18 -9.28 -4.19 -1.74
CA GLY A 18 -8.80 -2.94 -1.16
C GLY A 18 -8.13 -3.16 0.20
N VAL A 19 -6.96 -2.56 0.38
CA VAL A 19 -6.25 -2.54 1.68
C VAL A 19 -6.04 -1.11 2.12
N TYR A 20 -6.57 -0.79 3.31
CA TYR A 20 -6.35 0.50 3.97
C TYR A 20 -5.17 0.39 4.93
N VAL A 21 -4.22 1.30 4.82
CA VAL A 21 -3.04 1.35 5.69
C VAL A 21 -3.00 2.70 6.40
N GLU A 22 -3.23 2.70 7.69
CA GLU A 22 -3.13 3.89 8.53
C GLU A 22 -1.69 4.10 8.99
N ILE A 23 -1.16 5.30 8.78
CA ILE A 23 0.13 5.73 9.31
C ILE A 23 -0.14 6.39 10.67
N LYS A 24 0.16 5.69 11.77
CA LYS A 24 -0.31 6.04 13.13
C LYS A 24 0.02 7.45 13.59
N TRP A 25 1.12 8.03 13.15
CA TRP A 25 1.62 9.31 13.67
C TRP A 25 1.31 10.50 12.76
N ALA A 26 0.89 10.26 11.50
CA ALA A 26 0.83 11.28 10.45
C ALA A 26 -0.58 11.77 10.10
N ARG A 27 -1.65 11.28 10.73
CA ARG A 27 -3.06 11.51 10.29
C ARG A 27 -3.26 11.27 8.78
N ARG A 28 -2.48 10.37 8.21
CA ARG A 28 -2.39 10.03 6.80
C ARG A 28 -2.64 8.54 6.64
N ALA A 29 -3.21 8.16 5.54
CA ALA A 29 -3.40 6.76 5.17
C ALA A 29 -3.06 6.54 3.71
N LEU A 30 -2.76 5.29 3.39
CA LEU A 30 -2.55 4.79 2.04
C LEU A 30 -3.67 3.81 1.71
N LEU A 31 -4.01 3.71 0.44
CA LEU A 31 -4.92 2.69 -0.09
C LEU A 31 -4.21 1.90 -1.18
N PHE A 32 -4.37 0.60 -1.14
CA PHE A 32 -4.02 -0.30 -2.23
C PHE A 32 -5.32 -0.82 -2.83
N ASP A 33 -5.56 -0.48 -4.09
CA ASP A 33 -6.79 -0.57 -4.85
C ASP A 33 -7.98 0.22 -4.31
N LEU A 34 -8.92 0.45 -5.20
CA LEU A 34 -10.16 1.20 -5.00
C LEU A 34 -11.37 0.37 -5.44
N GLY A 35 -11.53 -0.81 -4.89
CA GLY A 35 -12.80 -1.51 -4.93
C GLY A 35 -13.91 -0.73 -4.22
N ASP A 36 -15.07 -1.31 -4.02
CA ASP A 36 -16.08 -0.66 -3.18
C ASP A 36 -15.48 -0.30 -1.82
N ASN A 37 -15.45 0.96 -1.53
CA ASN A 37 -14.85 1.49 -0.29
C ASN A 37 -15.91 2.12 0.64
N ALA A 38 -17.17 1.71 0.51
CA ALA A 38 -18.27 2.20 1.35
C ALA A 38 -18.04 1.95 2.84
N ALA A 39 -17.37 0.86 3.19
CA ALA A 39 -17.05 0.50 4.56
C ALA A 39 -16.07 1.47 5.27
N LEU A 40 -15.29 2.25 4.50
CA LEU A 40 -14.33 3.20 5.08
C LEU A 40 -15.10 4.45 5.48
N GLY A 41 -15.99 4.88 5.72
CA GLY A 41 -16.56 6.18 6.09
C GLY A 41 -15.74 7.42 5.68
N PRO A 42 -16.35 8.60 5.63
CA PRO A 42 -15.73 9.81 5.07
C PRO A 42 -14.41 10.21 5.75
N THR A 43 -14.33 10.06 7.08
CA THR A 43 -13.13 10.47 7.83
C THR A 43 -11.89 9.66 7.43
N ARG A 44 -12.03 8.33 7.23
CA ARG A 44 -10.92 7.48 6.79
C ARG A 44 -10.56 7.77 5.33
N LEU A 45 -11.54 7.93 4.44
CA LEU A 45 -11.30 8.31 3.05
C LEU A 45 -10.59 9.67 2.94
N LEU A 46 -10.91 10.63 3.81
CA LEU A 46 -10.20 11.92 3.84
C LEU A 46 -8.76 11.80 4.33
N ARG A 47 -8.39 10.78 5.09
CA ARG A 47 -7.00 10.52 5.47
C ARG A 47 -6.18 9.86 4.35
N ALA A 48 -6.82 9.17 3.42
CA ALA A 48 -6.15 8.57 2.27
C ALA A 48 -5.64 9.68 1.34
N THR A 49 -4.32 9.82 1.24
CA THR A 49 -3.64 10.81 0.42
C THR A 49 -3.01 10.21 -0.82
N ASP A 50 -2.64 8.94 -0.72
CA ASP A 50 -1.91 8.22 -1.75
C ASP A 50 -2.60 6.86 -1.98
N VAL A 51 -2.89 6.57 -3.22
CA VAL A 51 -3.66 5.40 -3.66
C VAL A 51 -2.88 4.66 -4.72
N PHE A 52 -2.64 3.39 -4.50
CA PHE A 52 -1.85 2.54 -5.38
C PHE A 52 -2.80 1.57 -6.10
N ILE A 53 -3.00 1.77 -7.39
CA ILE A 53 -3.92 1.02 -8.23
C ILE A 53 -3.14 -0.13 -8.90
N SER A 54 -3.56 -1.36 -8.66
CA SER A 54 -2.98 -2.53 -9.33
C SER A 54 -3.25 -2.50 -10.83
N HIS A 55 -4.50 -2.30 -11.19
CA HIS A 55 -5.00 -2.11 -12.55
C HIS A 55 -6.42 -1.53 -12.50
N THR A 56 -7.05 -1.27 -13.64
CA THR A 56 -8.32 -0.57 -13.71
C THR A 56 -9.51 -1.43 -14.12
N HIS A 57 -9.54 -2.74 -13.75
CA HIS A 57 -10.80 -3.47 -13.78
C HIS A 57 -11.78 -2.84 -12.80
N MET A 58 -13.07 -3.08 -13.00
CA MET A 58 -14.13 -2.35 -12.29
C MET A 58 -14.04 -2.53 -10.78
N ASP A 59 -13.84 -3.72 -10.32
CA ASP A 59 -13.75 -4.13 -8.91
C ASP A 59 -12.49 -3.58 -8.19
N HIS A 60 -11.48 -3.10 -8.93
CA HIS A 60 -10.29 -2.43 -8.39
C HIS A 60 -10.37 -0.91 -8.45
N PHE A 61 -11.38 -0.35 -9.13
CA PHE A 61 -11.41 1.08 -9.42
C PHE A 61 -12.78 1.75 -9.26
N ILE A 62 -13.84 1.00 -8.95
CA ILE A 62 -15.20 1.54 -8.78
C ILE A 62 -15.27 2.56 -7.64
N GLY A 63 -14.50 2.39 -6.59
CA GLY A 63 -14.48 3.27 -5.41
C GLY A 63 -13.83 4.65 -5.64
N PHE A 64 -13.25 4.91 -6.82
CA PHE A 64 -12.71 6.23 -7.18
C PHE A 64 -13.76 7.33 -7.03
N ASP A 65 -14.99 7.09 -7.49
CA ASP A 65 -16.07 8.08 -7.46
C ASP A 65 -16.44 8.48 -6.02
N ARG A 66 -16.32 7.55 -5.07
CA ARG A 66 -16.58 7.82 -3.67
C ARG A 66 -15.48 8.67 -3.03
N ILE A 67 -14.22 8.41 -3.33
CA ILE A 67 -13.11 9.28 -2.88
C ILE A 67 -13.29 10.67 -3.45
N LEU A 68 -13.54 10.76 -4.75
CA LEU A 68 -13.81 12.03 -5.42
C LEU A 68 -14.95 12.79 -4.73
N ARG A 69 -16.08 12.12 -4.49
CA ARG A 69 -17.27 12.71 -3.84
C ARG A 69 -16.99 13.21 -2.43
N VAL A 70 -16.20 12.47 -1.65
CA VAL A 70 -15.86 12.84 -0.26
C VAL A 70 -14.82 13.96 -0.21
N ALA A 71 -13.87 13.96 -1.14
CA ALA A 71 -12.79 14.96 -1.20
C ALA A 71 -13.23 16.28 -1.87
N LEU A 72 -14.29 16.27 -2.69
CA LEU A 72 -14.80 17.45 -3.37
C LEU A 72 -15.18 18.54 -2.35
N GLY A 73 -14.76 19.77 -2.60
CA GLY A 73 -14.94 20.89 -1.67
C GLY A 73 -13.93 20.90 -0.50
N ARG A 74 -12.94 20.03 -0.50
CA ARG A 74 -11.83 20.03 0.46
C ARG A 74 -10.55 20.46 -0.24
N GLY A 75 -9.76 21.35 0.39
CA GLY A 75 -8.43 21.74 -0.10
C GLY A 75 -7.44 20.58 0.05
N LYS A 76 -7.51 19.61 -0.85
CA LYS A 76 -6.77 18.36 -0.76
C LYS A 76 -6.17 17.96 -2.11
N THR A 77 -5.02 17.32 -2.07
CA THR A 77 -4.46 16.56 -3.20
C THR A 77 -4.61 15.06 -2.91
N VAL A 78 -5.22 14.34 -3.82
CA VAL A 78 -5.25 12.87 -3.83
C VAL A 78 -4.31 12.41 -4.94
N ARG A 79 -3.35 11.55 -4.61
CA ARG A 79 -2.36 11.02 -5.55
C ARG A 79 -2.69 9.57 -5.87
N LEU A 80 -2.80 9.26 -7.16
CA LEU A 80 -2.96 7.91 -7.66
C LEU A 80 -1.67 7.47 -8.35
N TYR A 81 -1.28 6.24 -8.09
CA TYR A 81 -0.10 5.59 -8.68
C TYR A 81 -0.56 4.30 -9.34
N GLY A 82 -0.14 4.01 -10.56
CA GLY A 82 -0.55 2.77 -11.20
C GLY A 82 0.06 2.54 -12.59
N PRO A 83 -0.39 1.48 -13.27
CA PRO A 83 0.12 1.07 -14.56
C PRO A 83 -0.32 2.01 -15.70
N PRO A 84 0.25 1.81 -16.91
CA PRO A 84 -0.15 2.52 -18.12
C PRO A 84 -1.67 2.46 -18.36
N GLY A 85 -2.25 3.60 -18.78
CA GLY A 85 -3.69 3.77 -19.02
C GLY A 85 -4.45 4.40 -17.86
N LEU A 86 -3.84 4.51 -16.65
CA LEU A 86 -4.53 5.06 -15.47
C LEU A 86 -4.96 6.51 -15.68
N ILE A 87 -4.12 7.37 -16.31
CA ILE A 87 -4.46 8.78 -16.58
C ILE A 87 -5.71 8.88 -17.45
N ALA A 88 -5.79 8.08 -18.52
CA ALA A 88 -6.93 8.06 -19.43
C ALA A 88 -8.20 7.55 -18.75
N ASN A 89 -8.10 6.54 -17.89
CA ASN A 89 -9.23 5.98 -17.16
C ASN A 89 -9.76 6.97 -16.09
N VAL A 90 -8.88 7.68 -15.40
CA VAL A 90 -9.28 8.78 -14.49
C VAL A 90 -9.97 9.90 -15.28
N ALA A 91 -9.41 10.33 -16.42
CA ALA A 91 -10.04 11.31 -17.30
C ALA A 91 -11.44 10.87 -17.77
N GLY A 92 -11.59 9.58 -18.11
CA GLY A 92 -12.88 8.97 -18.49
C GLY A 92 -13.93 9.06 -17.38
N LYS A 93 -13.56 8.71 -16.14
CA LYS A 93 -14.46 8.83 -14.99
C LYS A 93 -14.83 10.27 -14.69
N LEU A 94 -13.86 11.18 -14.69
CA LEU A 94 -14.12 12.61 -14.45
C LEU A 94 -15.03 13.25 -15.52
N ARG A 95 -14.88 12.86 -16.78
CA ARG A 95 -15.77 13.30 -17.88
C ARG A 95 -17.20 12.78 -17.77
N GLY A 96 -17.43 11.74 -16.98
CA GLY A 96 -18.77 11.21 -16.71
C GLY A 96 -19.66 12.12 -15.85
N TYR A 97 -19.13 13.22 -15.31
CA TYR A 97 -19.84 14.15 -14.43
C TYR A 97 -19.88 15.56 -15.00
N THR A 98 -20.85 16.38 -14.54
CA THR A 98 -20.96 17.80 -14.86
C THR A 98 -20.32 18.64 -13.76
N TRP A 99 -19.40 19.53 -14.11
CA TRP A 99 -18.56 20.32 -13.19
C TRP A 99 -18.89 21.83 -13.19
N ASN A 100 -20.14 22.21 -13.39
CA ASN A 100 -20.56 23.60 -13.47
C ASN A 100 -20.69 24.33 -12.11
N LEU A 101 -20.44 23.63 -10.98
CA LEU A 101 -20.58 24.18 -9.62
C LEU A 101 -19.34 23.93 -8.76
N VAL A 102 -18.17 23.79 -9.37
CA VAL A 102 -16.91 23.53 -8.64
C VAL A 102 -15.99 24.74 -8.54
N ASP A 103 -16.47 25.91 -8.98
CA ASP A 103 -15.75 27.17 -8.85
C ASP A 103 -15.36 27.40 -7.38
N GLY A 104 -14.11 27.69 -7.14
CA GLY A 104 -13.57 27.88 -5.78
C GLY A 104 -13.22 26.58 -5.02
N TYR A 105 -13.45 25.41 -5.59
CA TYR A 105 -12.96 24.16 -5.00
C TYR A 105 -11.49 23.93 -5.37
N SER A 106 -10.68 23.55 -4.39
CA SER A 106 -9.22 23.38 -4.54
C SER A 106 -8.78 21.91 -4.51
N LEU A 107 -9.69 20.95 -4.79
CA LEU A 107 -9.34 19.55 -4.95
C LEU A 107 -8.44 19.36 -6.17
N THR A 108 -7.35 18.64 -5.99
CA THR A 108 -6.44 18.20 -7.05
C THR A 108 -6.33 16.68 -7.04
N ILE A 109 -6.46 16.07 -8.20
CA ILE A 109 -6.15 14.65 -8.42
C ILE A 109 -4.86 14.60 -9.24
N GLU A 110 -3.79 14.06 -8.63
CA GLU A 110 -2.52 13.79 -9.32
C GLU A 110 -2.47 12.31 -9.67
N VAL A 111 -2.22 11.99 -10.92
CA VAL A 111 -2.10 10.60 -11.40
C VAL A 111 -0.69 10.39 -11.91
N ARG A 112 0.01 9.44 -11.32
CA ARG A 112 1.34 9.00 -11.74
C ARG A 112 1.24 7.62 -12.37
N GLU A 113 1.37 7.60 -13.68
CA GLU A 113 1.30 6.40 -14.50
C GLU A 113 2.73 5.96 -14.84
N PHE A 114 3.09 4.75 -14.49
CA PHE A 114 4.45 4.24 -14.65
C PHE A 114 4.59 3.39 -15.90
N HIS A 115 5.43 3.86 -16.82
CA HIS A 115 5.90 3.14 -18.00
C HIS A 115 7.36 2.75 -17.73
N HIS A 116 7.63 1.58 -17.21
CA HIS A 116 8.93 1.16 -16.69
C HIS A 116 9.42 2.10 -15.58
N ASP A 117 10.44 2.89 -15.86
CA ASP A 117 11.12 3.81 -14.95
C ASP A 117 10.70 5.28 -15.15
N HIS A 118 9.88 5.57 -16.16
CA HIS A 118 9.47 6.94 -16.49
C HIS A 118 7.99 7.18 -16.14
N PRO A 119 7.69 7.83 -14.98
CA PRO A 119 6.33 8.17 -14.66
C PRO A 119 5.83 9.31 -15.56
N ARG A 120 4.62 9.14 -16.11
CA ARG A 120 3.85 10.24 -16.67
C ARG A 120 2.99 10.84 -15.57
N LEU A 121 2.85 12.15 -15.57
CA LEU A 121 2.03 12.88 -14.60
C LEU A 121 0.81 13.48 -15.30
N GLY A 122 -0.36 13.12 -14.80
CA GLY A 122 -1.63 13.79 -15.11
C GLY A 122 -2.14 14.55 -13.90
N ILE A 123 -2.52 15.83 -14.07
CA ILE A 123 -3.06 16.65 -13.00
C ILE A 123 -4.44 17.13 -13.40
N PHE A 124 -5.43 16.84 -12.57
CA PHE A 124 -6.82 17.28 -12.74
C PHE A 124 -7.20 18.16 -11.57
N ARG A 125 -7.67 19.38 -11.84
CA ARG A 125 -8.04 20.35 -10.81
C ARG A 125 -9.53 20.67 -10.87
N ALA A 126 -10.15 20.77 -9.70
CA ALA A 126 -11.54 21.18 -9.60
C ALA A 126 -11.76 22.58 -10.17
N THR A 127 -10.81 23.52 -9.96
CA THR A 127 -10.84 24.89 -10.52
C THR A 127 -10.97 24.94 -12.04
N ASP A 128 -10.53 23.90 -12.73
CA ASP A 128 -10.53 23.80 -14.18
C ASP A 128 -11.62 22.84 -14.68
N GLY A 129 -12.61 22.50 -13.81
CA GLY A 129 -13.63 21.50 -14.10
C GLY A 129 -13.05 20.12 -14.38
N PHE A 130 -11.90 19.81 -13.79
CA PHE A 130 -11.13 18.57 -14.02
C PHE A 130 -10.79 18.34 -15.51
N ALA A 131 -10.47 19.41 -16.24
CA ALA A 131 -10.03 19.30 -17.62
C ALA A 131 -8.90 18.28 -17.77
N PRO A 132 -8.97 17.40 -18.77
CA PRO A 132 -7.94 16.37 -18.97
C PRO A 132 -6.61 17.03 -19.36
N PRO A 133 -5.48 16.58 -18.80
CA PRO A 133 -4.17 17.01 -19.24
C PRO A 133 -3.88 16.51 -20.66
N GLU A 134 -2.96 17.17 -21.39
CA GLU A 134 -2.55 16.74 -22.73
C GLU A 134 -2.09 15.26 -22.77
N SER A 135 -1.45 14.80 -21.70
CA SER A 135 -1.04 13.39 -21.54
C SER A 135 -2.19 12.37 -21.55
N ALA A 136 -3.42 12.81 -21.26
CA ALA A 136 -4.62 11.95 -21.30
C ALA A 136 -5.17 11.77 -22.72
N THR A 137 -4.88 12.69 -23.63
CA THR A 137 -5.40 12.68 -25.01
C THR A 137 -4.53 11.84 -25.95
N SER A 138 -3.28 11.58 -25.59
CA SER A 138 -2.31 10.80 -26.36
C SER A 138 -2.27 9.30 -26.03
N ALA A 139 -3.06 8.84 -25.08
CA ALA A 139 -3.12 7.44 -24.69
C ALA A 139 -3.93 6.65 -25.73
N GLY A 140 -3.22 6.00 -26.65
CA GLY A 140 -3.73 4.83 -27.37
C GLY A 140 -4.06 3.69 -26.37
N PRO A 141 -4.64 2.57 -26.85
CA PRO A 141 -4.89 1.41 -25.98
C PRO A 141 -3.61 1.05 -25.22
N ALA A 142 -3.77 0.71 -23.94
CA ALA A 142 -2.64 0.41 -23.08
C ALA A 142 -1.67 -0.55 -23.76
N THR A 143 -0.54 -0.02 -24.27
CA THR A 143 0.50 -0.85 -24.84
C THR A 143 1.02 -1.73 -23.70
N PRO A 144 1.14 -3.06 -23.91
CA PRO A 144 1.71 -3.91 -22.89
C PRO A 144 3.06 -3.33 -22.45
N CYS A 145 3.16 -2.91 -21.18
CA CYS A 145 4.44 -2.51 -20.61
C CYS A 145 5.25 -3.80 -20.51
N PRO A 146 6.38 -3.96 -21.21
CA PRO A 146 7.23 -5.11 -20.95
C PRO A 146 7.63 -5.08 -19.49
N PRO A 147 7.60 -6.20 -18.77
CA PRO A 147 7.86 -6.24 -17.35
C PRO A 147 9.26 -5.72 -17.05
N ALA A 148 9.36 -4.69 -16.19
CA ALA A 148 10.63 -4.39 -15.57
C ALA A 148 11.06 -5.62 -14.77
N PRO A 149 12.28 -6.12 -14.92
CA PRO A 149 12.72 -7.38 -14.29
C PRO A 149 12.86 -7.27 -12.76
N ALA A 150 12.79 -6.07 -12.20
CA ALA A 150 12.98 -5.81 -10.77
C ALA A 150 11.94 -4.82 -10.24
N PRO A 151 11.63 -4.85 -8.93
CA PRO A 151 10.80 -3.84 -8.29
C PRO A 151 11.37 -2.42 -8.47
N PHE A 152 10.52 -1.46 -8.77
CA PHE A 152 10.88 -0.05 -8.92
C PHE A 152 10.14 0.82 -7.91
N VAL A 153 10.73 1.96 -7.55
CA VAL A 153 10.16 2.88 -6.55
C VAL A 153 9.08 3.75 -7.19
N VAL A 154 7.85 3.69 -6.66
CA VAL A 154 6.72 4.53 -7.08
C VAL A 154 6.48 5.71 -6.15
N LEU A 155 6.84 5.58 -4.87
CA LEU A 155 6.79 6.66 -3.88
C LEU A 155 7.95 6.52 -2.90
N LYS A 156 8.67 7.62 -2.68
CA LYS A 156 9.66 7.75 -1.62
C LYS A 156 9.23 8.85 -0.64
N ASP A 157 9.06 8.47 0.60
CA ASP A 157 8.72 9.32 1.74
C ASP A 157 9.87 9.21 2.76
N PRO A 158 10.14 10.21 3.60
CA PRO A 158 11.16 10.09 4.64
C PRO A 158 10.98 8.87 5.56
N MET A 159 9.74 8.47 5.82
CA MET A 159 9.42 7.36 6.71
C MET A 159 9.39 6.00 6.00
N PHE A 160 9.00 5.97 4.73
CA PHE A 160 8.78 4.72 3.99
C PHE A 160 9.02 4.86 2.49
N THR A 161 9.11 3.72 1.84
CA THR A 161 9.15 3.62 0.38
C THR A 161 8.04 2.69 -0.08
N VAL A 162 7.38 3.02 -1.21
CA VAL A 162 6.51 2.08 -1.91
C VAL A 162 7.17 1.69 -3.21
N GLN A 163 7.33 0.38 -3.39
CA GLN A 163 7.84 -0.23 -4.61
C GLN A 163 6.70 -0.94 -5.34
N ALA A 164 6.83 -1.06 -6.65
CA ALA A 164 5.93 -1.84 -7.49
C ALA A 164 6.70 -2.81 -8.39
N VAL A 165 6.03 -3.88 -8.79
CA VAL A 165 6.46 -4.77 -9.87
C VAL A 165 5.26 -5.10 -10.76
N ALA A 166 5.48 -5.13 -12.08
CA ALA A 166 4.43 -5.49 -13.02
C ALA A 166 4.31 -7.01 -13.12
N LEU A 167 3.11 -7.51 -12.87
CA LEU A 167 2.70 -8.89 -13.00
C LEU A 167 1.84 -9.07 -14.24
N ASN A 168 1.81 -10.28 -14.79
CA ASN A 168 1.00 -10.65 -15.93
C ASN A 168 -0.41 -11.08 -15.48
N HIS A 169 -1.43 -10.35 -15.97
CA HIS A 169 -2.85 -10.66 -15.80
C HIS A 169 -3.61 -10.34 -17.12
N ARG A 170 -3.07 -10.76 -18.30
CA ARG A 170 -3.47 -10.30 -19.65
C ARG A 170 -3.23 -8.81 -19.91
N ILE A 171 -3.30 -8.00 -18.86
CA ILE A 171 -2.90 -6.61 -18.80
C ILE A 171 -1.84 -6.48 -17.69
N PRO A 172 -1.04 -5.41 -17.65
CA PRO A 172 -0.16 -5.15 -16.54
C PRO A 172 -0.97 -4.94 -15.26
N SER A 173 -0.73 -5.78 -14.24
CA SER A 173 -1.23 -5.61 -12.88
C SER A 173 -0.05 -5.35 -11.95
N PHE A 174 -0.09 -4.27 -11.17
CA PHE A 174 1.00 -3.93 -10.26
C PHE A 174 0.80 -4.57 -8.88
N ALA A 175 1.80 -5.32 -8.45
CA ALA A 175 1.95 -5.69 -7.05
C ALA A 175 2.77 -4.61 -6.34
N TYR A 176 2.51 -4.38 -5.06
CA TYR A 176 3.12 -3.31 -4.29
C TYR A 176 3.76 -3.81 -3.00
N ALA A 177 4.88 -3.19 -2.61
CA ALA A 177 5.49 -3.35 -1.30
C ALA A 177 5.65 -2.00 -0.62
N LEU A 178 5.05 -1.84 0.55
CA LEU A 178 5.28 -0.73 1.46
C LEU A 178 6.36 -1.14 2.46
N GLN A 179 7.48 -0.42 2.48
CA GLN A 179 8.60 -0.69 3.35
C GLN A 179 8.91 0.53 4.21
N GLU A 180 8.76 0.42 5.53
CA GLU A 180 9.27 1.40 6.49
C GLU A 180 10.81 1.41 6.43
N GLN A 181 11.45 2.57 6.41
CA GLN A 181 12.92 2.66 6.33
C GLN A 181 13.56 2.00 7.54
N PHE A 182 13.14 2.41 8.72
CA PHE A 182 13.49 1.83 10.01
C PHE A 182 12.44 2.20 11.04
N HIS A 183 12.28 1.35 12.04
CA HIS A 183 11.30 1.56 13.09
C HIS A 183 11.94 2.23 14.31
N ILE A 184 11.29 3.29 14.81
CA ILE A 184 11.76 4.10 15.94
C ILE A 184 10.96 3.72 17.18
N ASN A 185 11.61 3.06 18.12
CA ASN A 185 11.07 2.75 19.44
C ASN A 185 11.54 3.80 20.45
N ILE A 186 10.60 4.39 21.19
CA ILE A 186 10.91 5.33 22.28
C ILE A 186 10.86 4.58 23.60
N ASN A 187 11.95 4.65 24.36
CA ASN A 187 12.01 4.10 25.70
C ASN A 187 11.31 5.05 26.71
N LYS A 188 10.06 4.72 27.01
CA LYS A 188 9.22 5.56 27.89
C LYS A 188 9.73 5.57 29.34
N GLU A 189 10.34 4.51 29.81
CA GLU A 189 10.89 4.41 31.17
C GLU A 189 12.08 5.36 31.33
N ARG A 190 12.99 5.37 30.36
CA ARG A 190 14.11 6.32 30.36
C ARG A 190 13.66 7.77 30.23
N LEU A 191 12.60 8.06 29.44
CA LEU A 191 12.01 9.39 29.38
C LEU A 191 11.51 9.82 30.75
N HIS A 192 10.72 8.95 31.40
CA HIS A 192 10.17 9.23 32.72
C HIS A 192 11.27 9.46 33.76
N ALA A 193 12.31 8.63 33.79
CA ALA A 193 13.46 8.78 34.69
C ALA A 193 14.23 10.11 34.45
N ALA A 194 14.17 10.63 33.21
CA ALA A 194 14.75 11.94 32.87
C ALA A 194 13.79 13.12 33.09
N GLY A 195 12.61 12.90 33.68
CA GLY A 195 11.58 13.92 33.87
C GLY A 195 10.96 14.47 32.60
N LEU A 196 11.00 13.69 31.49
CA LEU A 196 10.43 14.10 30.20
C LEU A 196 9.06 13.43 29.99
N PRO A 197 8.01 14.20 29.64
CA PRO A 197 6.70 13.66 29.39
C PRO A 197 6.64 12.93 28.03
N VAL A 198 5.83 11.89 27.94
CA VAL A 198 5.43 11.32 26.66
C VAL A 198 4.42 12.28 25.98
N GLY A 199 4.72 12.77 24.79
CA GLY A 199 3.89 13.79 24.16
C GLY A 199 4.15 13.99 22.67
N SER A 200 3.57 15.07 22.14
CA SER A 200 3.65 15.41 20.71
C SER A 200 5.07 15.68 20.20
N TRP A 201 5.95 16.18 21.05
CA TRP A 201 7.36 16.45 20.74
C TRP A 201 8.13 15.23 20.23
N LEU A 202 7.71 14.03 20.62
CA LEU A 202 8.28 12.78 20.11
C LEU A 202 7.98 12.53 18.62
N LYS A 203 6.98 13.21 18.05
CA LYS A 203 6.74 13.18 16.61
C LYS A 203 7.82 13.96 15.89
N ASP A 204 8.21 15.11 16.42
CA ASP A 204 9.27 15.95 15.85
C ASP A 204 10.59 15.18 15.87
N VAL A 205 10.92 14.52 16.99
CA VAL A 205 12.09 13.63 17.08
C VAL A 205 12.06 12.56 15.99
N LYS A 206 10.95 11.84 15.86
CA LYS A 206 10.81 10.80 14.85
C LYS A 206 10.95 11.34 13.43
N GLN A 207 10.33 12.48 13.17
CA GLN A 207 10.37 13.14 11.86
C GLN A 207 11.80 13.49 11.48
N HIS A 208 12.55 14.16 12.40
CA HIS A 208 13.93 14.54 12.15
C HIS A 208 14.86 13.33 11.94
N LEU A 209 14.63 12.23 12.67
CA LEU A 209 15.37 10.98 12.48
C LEU A 209 15.09 10.35 11.10
N TRP A 210 13.83 10.29 10.67
CA TRP A 210 13.48 9.78 9.34
C TRP A 210 13.99 10.68 8.20
N GLU A 211 14.04 11.99 8.41
CA GLU A 211 14.63 12.96 7.48
C GLU A 211 16.16 12.88 7.41
N GLY A 212 16.78 12.07 8.29
CA GLY A 212 18.24 11.93 8.33
C GLY A 212 18.97 13.20 8.77
N LYS A 213 18.35 14.02 9.65
CA LYS A 213 19.02 15.19 10.20
C LYS A 213 20.26 14.76 10.97
N PRO A 214 21.37 15.56 10.96
CA PRO A 214 22.61 15.23 11.64
C PRO A 214 22.46 15.24 13.17
N ASP A 215 23.40 14.61 13.87
CA ASP A 215 23.32 14.44 15.33
C ASP A 215 23.35 15.75 16.11
N ASP A 216 24.02 16.76 15.59
CA ASP A 216 24.09 18.11 16.17
C ASP A 216 22.89 19.00 15.82
N PHE A 217 21.91 18.46 15.09
CA PHE A 217 20.70 19.20 14.72
C PHE A 217 19.92 19.60 15.98
N ARG A 218 19.68 20.92 16.11
CA ARG A 218 18.91 21.51 17.21
C ARG A 218 17.49 21.81 16.77
N PHE A 219 16.55 21.52 17.64
CA PHE A 219 15.14 21.85 17.41
C PHE A 219 14.43 22.18 18.72
N SER A 220 13.48 23.10 18.67
CA SER A 220 12.62 23.45 19.80
C SER A 220 11.29 22.73 19.69
N SER A 221 10.79 22.22 20.80
CA SER A 221 9.46 21.63 20.87
C SER A 221 8.81 21.89 22.22
N THR A 222 7.47 21.94 22.23
CA THR A 222 6.71 22.19 23.45
C THR A 222 6.45 20.89 24.21
N LEU A 223 6.92 20.83 25.45
CA LEU A 223 6.60 19.79 26.41
C LEU A 223 5.32 20.14 27.17
N TYR A 224 4.40 19.17 27.30
CA TYR A 224 3.18 19.33 28.06
C TYR A 224 3.26 18.48 29.32
N PHE A 225 3.26 19.12 30.47
CA PHE A 225 3.13 18.50 31.79
C PHE A 225 1.70 18.69 32.33
N GLU A 226 1.36 18.04 33.41
CA GLU A 226 0.01 18.05 33.98
C GLU A 226 -0.53 19.49 34.24
N HIS A 227 0.34 20.40 34.72
CA HIS A 227 -0.04 21.76 35.06
C HIS A 227 0.77 22.85 34.36
N ARG A 228 1.69 22.51 33.45
CA ARG A 228 2.53 23.48 32.72
C ARG A 228 2.88 23.02 31.33
N ARG A 229 3.15 24.00 30.49
CA ARG A 229 3.84 23.79 29.21
C ARG A 229 5.21 24.46 29.29
N GLU A 230 6.18 23.88 28.64
CA GLU A 230 7.56 24.37 28.59
C GLU A 230 8.08 24.19 27.16
N GLU A 231 8.63 25.27 26.61
CA GLU A 231 9.37 25.18 25.35
C GLU A 231 10.81 24.80 25.67
N ARG A 232 11.31 23.76 25.03
CA ARG A 232 12.67 23.26 25.27
C ARG A 232 13.38 22.99 23.98
N GLU A 233 14.65 23.40 23.93
CA GLU A 233 15.58 23.06 22.86
C GLU A 233 16.20 21.68 23.13
N PHE A 234 16.35 20.89 22.05
CA PHE A 234 16.93 19.56 22.06
C PHE A 234 18.01 19.42 21.00
N VAL A 235 19.01 18.58 21.28
CA VAL A 235 19.98 18.09 20.30
C VAL A 235 19.57 16.67 19.89
N LEU A 236 19.38 16.44 18.60
CA LEU A 236 18.79 15.20 18.09
C LEU A 236 19.58 13.94 18.47
N GLY A 237 20.93 14.00 18.39
CA GLY A 237 21.81 12.90 18.77
C GLY A 237 21.68 12.51 20.26
N GLU A 238 21.59 13.51 21.16
CA GLU A 238 21.41 13.24 22.58
C GLU A 238 20.08 12.53 22.88
N ILE A 239 19.00 12.93 22.21
CA ILE A 239 17.69 12.29 22.34
C ILE A 239 17.73 10.87 21.77
N ARG A 240 18.35 10.70 20.57
CA ARG A 240 18.50 9.38 19.94
C ARG A 240 19.24 8.41 20.85
N ASP A 241 20.41 8.77 21.35
CA ASP A 241 21.29 7.87 22.10
C ASP A 241 20.72 7.49 23.47
N ARG A 242 19.97 8.39 24.09
CA ARG A 242 19.40 8.17 25.41
C ARG A 242 18.06 7.47 25.41
N PHE A 243 17.21 7.75 24.42
CA PHE A 243 15.78 7.39 24.50
C PHE A 243 15.27 6.60 23.29
N VAL A 244 16.05 6.43 22.23
CA VAL A 244 15.61 5.77 20.99
C VAL A 244 16.31 4.43 20.80
N THR A 245 15.56 3.45 20.32
CA THR A 245 16.09 2.22 19.76
C THR A 245 15.59 2.08 18.34
N ILE A 246 16.49 1.98 17.38
CA ILE A 246 16.17 1.78 15.97
C ILE A 246 16.19 0.28 15.69
N THR A 247 15.13 -0.22 15.03
CA THR A 247 14.98 -1.61 14.64
C THR A 247 14.58 -1.70 13.17
N ARG A 248 14.53 -2.92 12.63
CA ARG A 248 14.05 -3.15 11.26
C ARG A 248 12.65 -2.54 11.07
N GLY A 249 12.45 -1.84 9.99
CA GLY A 249 11.15 -1.29 9.59
C GLY A 249 10.17 -2.39 9.17
N GLN A 250 8.89 -2.08 9.30
CA GLN A 250 7.77 -2.94 8.90
C GLN A 250 7.66 -3.02 7.38
N LYS A 251 7.37 -4.22 6.85
CA LYS A 251 7.11 -4.46 5.42
C LYS A 251 5.73 -5.06 5.20
N LEU A 252 4.94 -4.42 4.33
CA LEU A 252 3.65 -4.91 3.88
C LEU A 252 3.68 -5.10 2.37
N VAL A 253 3.15 -6.22 1.88
CA VAL A 253 3.08 -6.52 0.44
C VAL A 253 1.64 -6.82 0.04
N TYR A 254 1.23 -6.30 -1.11
CA TYR A 254 -0.09 -6.46 -1.71
C TYR A 254 0.05 -7.04 -3.11
N VAL A 255 -0.53 -8.21 -3.33
CA VAL A 255 -0.55 -8.93 -4.62
C VAL A 255 -1.98 -9.32 -4.92
N VAL A 256 -2.46 -8.91 -6.07
CA VAL A 256 -3.79 -9.21 -6.57
C VAL A 256 -3.73 -9.38 -8.09
N ASP A 257 -4.63 -10.17 -8.65
CA ASP A 257 -4.78 -10.39 -10.08
C ASP A 257 -3.45 -10.73 -10.78
N ALA A 258 -2.98 -11.92 -10.49
CA ALA A 258 -1.72 -12.43 -11.00
C ALA A 258 -1.89 -13.84 -11.56
N ARG A 259 -1.42 -14.05 -12.79
CA ARG A 259 -1.27 -15.41 -13.32
C ARG A 259 -0.14 -16.12 -12.57
N TYR A 260 -0.32 -17.40 -12.26
CA TYR A 260 0.75 -18.23 -11.72
C TYR A 260 1.61 -18.77 -12.85
N ASP A 261 2.79 -18.19 -13.03
CA ASP A 261 3.86 -18.64 -13.93
C ASP A 261 5.23 -18.32 -13.30
N GLU A 262 6.30 -18.85 -13.89
CA GLU A 262 7.65 -18.72 -13.32
C GLU A 262 8.10 -17.26 -13.18
N ASP A 263 7.73 -16.37 -14.11
CA ASP A 263 8.10 -14.96 -14.07
C ASP A 263 7.38 -14.22 -12.94
N ASN A 264 6.06 -14.37 -12.86
CA ASN A 264 5.28 -13.78 -11.77
C ASN A 264 5.68 -14.36 -10.41
N GLU A 265 5.90 -15.68 -10.32
CA GLU A 265 6.33 -16.33 -9.10
C GLU A 265 7.64 -15.73 -8.59
N ALA A 266 8.66 -15.62 -9.44
CA ALA A 266 9.95 -15.05 -9.08
C ALA A 266 9.83 -13.60 -8.58
N LYS A 267 9.05 -12.77 -9.29
CA LYS A 267 8.78 -11.38 -8.94
C LYS A 267 8.04 -11.23 -7.62
N ILE A 268 7.01 -12.03 -7.40
CA ILE A 268 6.23 -12.00 -6.15
C ILE A 268 7.10 -12.42 -4.96
N ILE A 269 7.87 -13.50 -5.10
CA ILE A 269 8.78 -13.98 -4.04
C ILE A 269 9.81 -12.90 -3.68
N ASP A 270 10.42 -12.27 -4.67
CA ASP A 270 11.41 -11.22 -4.42
C ASP A 270 10.78 -10.00 -3.76
N LEU A 271 9.64 -9.52 -4.28
CA LEU A 271 8.90 -8.40 -3.69
C LEU A 271 8.46 -8.70 -2.26
N ALA A 272 7.94 -9.91 -1.98
CA ALA A 272 7.39 -10.30 -0.68
C ALA A 272 8.43 -10.80 0.32
N ARG A 273 9.69 -10.94 -0.06
CA ARG A 273 10.76 -11.50 0.79
C ARG A 273 10.77 -10.89 2.19
N GLY A 274 10.55 -11.73 3.20
CA GLY A 274 10.56 -11.38 4.60
C GLY A 274 9.52 -10.33 5.02
N ALA A 275 8.41 -10.21 4.30
CA ALA A 275 7.34 -9.28 4.63
C ALA A 275 6.71 -9.60 5.99
N ASP A 276 6.34 -8.56 6.74
CA ASP A 276 5.63 -8.74 8.01
C ASP A 276 4.16 -9.07 7.78
N VAL A 277 3.55 -8.50 6.71
CA VAL A 277 2.19 -8.85 6.27
C VAL A 277 2.18 -8.99 4.76
N PHE A 278 1.64 -10.09 4.27
CA PHE A 278 1.46 -10.38 2.86
C PHE A 278 -0.02 -10.56 2.55
N TYR A 279 -0.62 -9.58 1.89
CA TYR A 279 -1.94 -9.66 1.30
C TYR A 279 -1.81 -10.29 -0.08
N CYS A 280 -2.40 -11.45 -0.28
CA CYS A 280 -2.33 -12.19 -1.55
C CYS A 280 -3.71 -12.66 -1.97
N GLU A 281 -4.06 -12.47 -3.24
CA GLU A 281 -5.28 -13.03 -3.77
C GLU A 281 -5.34 -14.56 -3.66
N ALA A 282 -6.54 -15.11 -3.52
CA ALA A 282 -6.80 -16.54 -3.57
C ALA A 282 -8.23 -16.82 -4.09
N PRO A 283 -8.56 -16.42 -5.32
CA PRO A 283 -9.93 -16.57 -5.84
C PRO A 283 -10.39 -18.02 -5.98
N TYR A 284 -9.47 -18.97 -6.09
CA TYR A 284 -9.77 -20.36 -6.41
C TYR A 284 -9.11 -21.34 -5.43
N LEU A 285 -9.82 -22.44 -5.14
CA LEU A 285 -9.22 -23.63 -4.56
C LEU A 285 -8.40 -24.38 -5.62
N ASP A 286 -7.37 -25.12 -5.22
CA ASP A 286 -6.46 -25.83 -6.13
C ASP A 286 -7.17 -26.90 -6.97
N ARG A 287 -8.28 -27.45 -6.51
CA ARG A 287 -9.16 -28.34 -7.29
C ARG A 287 -9.74 -27.67 -8.54
N ASP A 288 -9.79 -26.34 -8.59
CA ASP A 288 -10.24 -25.55 -9.73
C ASP A 288 -9.06 -24.85 -10.46
N LEU A 289 -7.84 -25.42 -10.39
CA LEU A 289 -6.60 -24.87 -10.96
C LEU A 289 -6.75 -24.47 -12.44
N GLU A 290 -7.43 -25.28 -13.24
CA GLU A 290 -7.62 -24.96 -14.67
C GLU A 290 -8.42 -23.68 -14.86
N LYS A 291 -9.44 -23.43 -14.01
CA LYS A 291 -10.17 -22.15 -14.04
C LYS A 291 -9.33 -20.98 -13.58
N ALA A 292 -8.50 -21.17 -12.55
CA ALA A 292 -7.56 -20.15 -12.09
C ALA A 292 -6.61 -19.75 -13.23
N ARG A 293 -6.06 -20.74 -13.96
CA ARG A 293 -5.22 -20.51 -15.14
C ARG A 293 -5.95 -19.78 -16.28
N GLU A 294 -7.16 -20.20 -16.60
CA GLU A 294 -8.01 -19.61 -17.64
C GLU A 294 -8.34 -18.14 -17.33
N ARG A 295 -8.57 -17.82 -16.05
CA ARG A 295 -8.90 -16.48 -15.57
C ARG A 295 -7.69 -15.64 -15.17
N HIS A 296 -6.47 -16.20 -15.23
CA HIS A 296 -5.23 -15.55 -14.86
C HIS A 296 -5.16 -15.13 -13.38
N HIS A 297 -5.59 -16.03 -12.49
CA HIS A 297 -5.56 -15.85 -11.05
C HIS A 297 -4.77 -16.94 -10.35
N LEU A 298 -4.50 -16.73 -9.06
CA LEU A 298 -3.89 -17.71 -8.18
C LEU A 298 -4.93 -18.67 -7.57
N THR A 299 -4.46 -19.85 -7.15
CA THR A 299 -5.20 -20.68 -6.20
C THR A 299 -4.77 -20.38 -4.76
N ALA A 300 -5.59 -20.77 -3.78
CA ALA A 300 -5.27 -20.66 -2.37
C ALA A 300 -3.95 -21.37 -2.02
N ARG A 301 -3.75 -22.58 -2.56
CA ARG A 301 -2.49 -23.33 -2.43
C ARG A 301 -1.30 -22.55 -2.99
N GLN A 302 -1.43 -21.94 -4.16
CA GLN A 302 -0.37 -21.14 -4.78
C GLN A 302 -0.03 -19.91 -3.94
N ALA A 303 -1.03 -19.20 -3.39
CA ALA A 303 -0.82 -18.09 -2.48
C ALA A 303 -0.03 -18.52 -1.23
N GLY A 304 -0.36 -19.66 -0.62
CA GLY A 304 0.37 -20.23 0.49
C GLY A 304 1.82 -20.60 0.15
N LEU A 305 2.03 -21.21 -1.02
CA LEU A 305 3.38 -21.56 -1.50
C LEU A 305 4.25 -20.31 -1.73
N LEU A 306 3.70 -19.26 -2.32
CA LEU A 306 4.38 -17.97 -2.50
C LEU A 306 4.77 -17.36 -1.16
N ALA A 307 3.84 -17.34 -0.20
CA ALA A 307 4.07 -16.84 1.15
C ALA A 307 5.20 -17.61 1.87
N ARG A 308 5.23 -18.94 1.74
CA ARG A 308 6.27 -19.79 2.29
C ARG A 308 7.63 -19.51 1.65
N LYS A 309 7.70 -19.50 0.31
CA LYS A 309 8.96 -19.25 -0.42
C LYS A 309 9.52 -17.85 -0.13
N ALA A 310 8.66 -16.86 0.06
CA ALA A 310 9.05 -15.50 0.43
C ALA A 310 9.42 -15.35 1.92
N GLY A 311 9.10 -16.33 2.77
CA GLY A 311 9.38 -16.27 4.21
C GLY A 311 8.61 -15.18 4.93
N VAL A 312 7.35 -14.97 4.58
CA VAL A 312 6.50 -13.93 5.19
C VAL A 312 6.07 -14.33 6.61
N ARG A 313 5.78 -13.33 7.46
CA ARG A 313 5.39 -13.56 8.85
C ARG A 313 3.89 -13.77 9.04
N HIS A 314 3.08 -13.08 8.24
CA HIS A 314 1.61 -13.19 8.26
C HIS A 314 1.09 -13.18 6.83
N LEU A 315 0.29 -14.18 6.49
CA LEU A 315 -0.43 -14.28 5.23
C LEU A 315 -1.90 -13.90 5.45
N VAL A 316 -2.41 -13.01 4.60
CA VAL A 316 -3.84 -12.65 4.54
C VAL A 316 -4.32 -12.93 3.13
N VAL A 317 -5.22 -13.90 2.96
CA VAL A 317 -5.80 -14.22 1.65
C VAL A 317 -7.15 -13.52 1.48
N PHE A 318 -7.42 -13.07 0.25
CA PHE A 318 -8.61 -12.28 -0.09
C PHE A 318 -8.95 -12.43 -1.58
N HIS A 319 -9.92 -11.66 -2.07
CA HIS A 319 -10.38 -11.67 -3.46
C HIS A 319 -10.96 -13.03 -3.86
N PHE A 320 -11.80 -13.60 -2.99
CA PHE A 320 -12.39 -14.91 -3.21
C PHE A 320 -13.47 -14.87 -4.28
N SER A 321 -13.46 -15.84 -5.19
CA SER A 321 -14.52 -15.96 -6.18
C SER A 321 -15.88 -16.20 -5.53
N PRO A 322 -16.95 -15.49 -5.94
CA PRO A 322 -18.30 -15.69 -5.41
C PRO A 322 -18.81 -17.13 -5.48
N ARG A 323 -18.25 -17.97 -6.35
CA ARG A 323 -18.56 -19.40 -6.45
C ARG A 323 -18.33 -20.18 -5.14
N TYR A 324 -17.48 -19.68 -4.27
CA TYR A 324 -17.16 -20.28 -2.97
C TYR A 324 -17.87 -19.59 -1.82
N THR A 325 -18.97 -18.86 -2.07
CA THR A 325 -19.77 -18.27 -1.01
C THR A 325 -20.19 -19.35 0.01
N GLY A 326 -19.87 -19.08 1.28
CA GLY A 326 -20.02 -20.06 2.37
C GLY A 326 -18.84 -21.02 2.56
N LEU A 327 -17.86 -21.06 1.65
CA LEU A 327 -16.67 -21.93 1.71
C LEU A 327 -15.37 -21.14 1.98
N GLY A 328 -15.44 -19.88 2.39
CA GLY A 328 -14.27 -19.05 2.61
C GLY A 328 -13.24 -19.65 3.58
N GLN A 329 -13.70 -20.38 4.60
CA GLN A 329 -12.82 -21.10 5.53
C GLN A 329 -12.03 -22.22 4.85
N GLU A 330 -12.53 -22.82 3.80
CA GLU A 330 -11.83 -23.85 3.02
C GLU A 330 -10.68 -23.22 2.24
N ILE A 331 -10.90 -22.05 1.62
CA ILE A 331 -9.86 -21.28 0.92
C ILE A 331 -8.74 -20.88 1.90
N VAL A 332 -9.11 -20.30 3.04
CA VAL A 332 -8.14 -19.92 4.08
C VAL A 332 -7.32 -21.11 4.55
N ARG A 333 -7.99 -22.24 4.85
CA ARG A 333 -7.34 -23.46 5.32
C ARG A 333 -6.34 -23.98 4.28
N GLU A 334 -6.71 -24.09 3.02
CA GLU A 334 -5.83 -24.57 1.95
C GLU A 334 -4.58 -23.68 1.81
N ALA A 335 -4.75 -22.36 1.87
CA ALA A 335 -3.64 -21.42 1.82
C ALA A 335 -2.71 -21.56 3.02
N MET A 336 -3.26 -21.68 4.24
CA MET A 336 -2.47 -21.83 5.47
C MET A 336 -1.73 -23.17 5.51
N GLU A 337 -2.37 -24.26 5.13
CA GLU A 337 -1.71 -25.57 5.03
C GLU A 337 -0.53 -25.54 4.06
N ALA A 338 -0.67 -24.89 2.91
CA ALA A 338 0.42 -24.74 1.95
C ALA A 338 1.56 -23.82 2.46
N TRP A 339 1.23 -22.80 3.24
CA TRP A 339 2.20 -21.90 3.85
C TRP A 339 2.98 -22.56 4.99
N GLU A 340 2.28 -23.27 5.89
CA GLU A 340 2.86 -23.86 7.11
C GLU A 340 3.56 -25.22 6.85
N SER A 341 3.26 -25.90 5.73
CA SER A 341 3.84 -27.20 5.42
C SER A 341 5.37 -27.11 5.37
N ARG A 342 6.05 -27.71 6.36
CA ARG A 342 7.50 -27.92 6.34
C ARG A 342 7.80 -28.88 5.20
N GLY A 343 8.59 -28.44 4.21
CA GLY A 343 8.82 -29.16 2.98
C GLY A 343 9.28 -30.61 3.19
N ALA A 344 8.50 -31.53 2.65
CA ALA A 344 8.89 -32.94 2.45
C ALA A 344 9.89 -33.12 1.28
N GLU A 345 10.48 -32.04 0.73
CA GLU A 345 11.29 -32.08 -0.50
C GLU A 345 12.82 -32.08 -0.30
N VAL A 346 13.34 -32.32 0.91
CA VAL A 346 14.81 -32.43 1.14
C VAL A 346 15.29 -33.87 1.40
N ALA A 347 14.42 -34.86 1.28
CA ALA A 347 14.78 -36.26 1.59
C ALA A 347 14.98 -37.17 0.36
N ALA A 348 15.00 -36.67 -0.88
CA ALA A 348 15.08 -37.51 -2.09
C ALA A 348 16.38 -37.37 -2.91
N THR A 349 17.46 -36.84 -2.37
CA THR A 349 18.79 -36.90 -3.03
C THR A 349 19.90 -37.17 -2.04
N ARG A 350 19.88 -38.37 -1.43
CA ARG A 350 21.05 -39.03 -0.90
C ARG A 350 20.76 -40.53 -0.82
N THR A 351 20.88 -41.21 -1.93
CA THR A 351 21.29 -42.62 -2.00
C THR A 351 21.91 -42.83 -3.37
N ASP A 352 23.18 -43.20 -3.25
CA ASP A 352 24.13 -43.84 -4.18
C ASP A 352 25.03 -42.89 -4.97
#